data_a32e8d7db3cf0b9ff14878b28bba9550
#
_entry.id   a32e8d7db3cf0b9ff14878b28bba9550
#
_cell.length_a   1.000
_cell.length_b   1.000
_cell.length_c   1.000
_cell.angle_alpha   90.00
_cell.angle_beta   90.00
_cell.angle_gamma   90.00
#
_symmetry.space_group_name_H-M   'P 1'
#
loop_
_entity.id
_entity.type
_entity.pdbx_description
1 polymer ?
#
loop_
_entity_poly.entity_id
_entity_poly.type
_entity_poly.pdbx_seq_one_letter_code
_entity_poly.pdbx_strand_id
1 'polypeptide(L)'
;MTSPDDNATASETLFRTFAEQWLACVKQANQVTQQACGRLEGSADPRAWRRQWFDALSGGTDAYLRSPPFLRMMKAHIDALIQLKQSERHGAANSPSDAATASALATLSKRIAEVETTLRSRLEQLEQRVAALENAPQPATGEDAGWERFLDVLRVRRSAAESMMGVTPHEVVYTEGTLRLLRYKNPSVRFAEPILICFALVNRPYIMDLQAERSVVRQLLARGFDVYLIDWGIPAPADHSLRLEDYVGRLLRNVVEFVCHYAQAAQLNLLGYCMGGTMAVMYTALYPARVRNLILMAAPIDFGGEQGLLNLWARAENFDVDKLIDAYGNCPGEFLQYCFQLMKPVQNFAEKYLTFCDKLDDEAFLENFFALERWASDCIPVAGETFREYVKSLYQQNRLIQGRMSLGGAPIRLDAITCPLLILVAEHDHLVPPSSTLALETHVRSRDVQSMSLSVGHIGLAVSSKAQRDLWPRAAEWIAAHSTAITFPETLP
;
A
#
# COMPACT_ATOMS: atom_id res chain seq x y z
N MET A 1 7.12 -22.64 -24.33
CA MET A 1 7.97 -21.72 -23.57
C MET A 1 7.70 -20.33 -24.13
N THR A 2 6.68 -19.67 -23.62
CA THR A 2 6.35 -18.27 -23.93
C THR A 2 7.18 -17.39 -23.03
N SER A 3 7.78 -16.35 -23.60
CA SER A 3 8.67 -15.41 -22.91
C SER A 3 7.92 -14.66 -21.79
N PRO A 4 8.57 -14.28 -20.67
CA PRO A 4 7.98 -13.43 -19.63
C PRO A 4 7.52 -12.04 -20.15
N ASP A 5 8.02 -11.61 -21.30
CA ASP A 5 7.74 -10.30 -21.89
C ASP A 5 6.35 -10.16 -22.54
N ASP A 6 5.72 -11.27 -22.95
CA ASP A 6 4.40 -11.22 -23.59
C ASP A 6 3.25 -10.90 -22.61
N ASN A 7 3.42 -11.20 -21.32
CA ASN A 7 2.44 -10.89 -20.28
C ASN A 7 2.45 -9.41 -19.83
N ALA A 8 3.59 -8.73 -19.96
CA ALA A 8 3.72 -7.31 -19.63
C ALA A 8 2.90 -6.43 -20.60
N THR A 9 2.88 -6.78 -21.88
CA THR A 9 2.25 -5.98 -22.95
C THR A 9 0.71 -5.92 -22.88
N ALA A 10 0.05 -7.01 -22.49
CA ALA A 10 -1.42 -7.03 -22.36
C ALA A 10 -1.90 -6.20 -21.15
N SER A 11 -1.18 -6.27 -20.03
CA SER A 11 -1.44 -5.49 -18.82
C SER A 11 -1.22 -3.99 -19.06
N GLU A 12 -0.14 -3.60 -19.75
CA GLU A 12 0.14 -2.21 -20.13
C GLU A 12 -0.92 -1.61 -21.04
N THR A 13 -1.46 -2.39 -21.95
CA THR A 13 -2.46 -1.92 -22.90
C THR A 13 -3.81 -1.66 -22.25
N LEU A 14 -4.20 -2.53 -21.32
CA LEU A 14 -5.40 -2.32 -20.50
C LEU A 14 -5.25 -1.13 -19.56
N PHE A 15 -4.07 -0.95 -18.98
CA PHE A 15 -3.72 0.22 -18.18
C PHE A 15 -3.88 1.52 -19.00
N ARG A 16 -3.42 1.52 -20.26
CA ARG A 16 -3.54 2.68 -21.14
C ARG A 16 -4.98 2.97 -21.55
N THR A 17 -5.78 1.96 -21.90
CA THR A 17 -7.20 2.15 -22.27
C THR A 17 -8.00 2.72 -21.10
N PHE A 18 -7.70 2.26 -19.88
CA PHE A 18 -8.31 2.83 -18.69
C PHE A 18 -7.78 4.24 -18.40
N ALA A 19 -6.49 4.50 -18.57
CA ALA A 19 -5.92 5.85 -18.42
C ALA A 19 -6.55 6.84 -19.41
N GLU A 20 -6.85 6.42 -20.65
CA GLU A 20 -7.54 7.22 -21.64
C GLU A 20 -9.00 7.48 -21.27
N GLN A 21 -9.72 6.47 -20.79
CA GLN A 21 -11.09 6.62 -20.28
C GLN A 21 -11.09 7.49 -19.02
N TRP A 22 -10.10 7.30 -18.15
CA TRP A 22 -9.88 8.14 -16.98
C TRP A 22 -9.62 9.61 -17.36
N LEU A 23 -8.77 9.88 -18.34
CA LEU A 23 -8.53 11.23 -18.88
C LEU A 23 -9.81 11.84 -19.44
N ALA A 24 -10.67 11.05 -20.07
CA ALA A 24 -11.99 11.50 -20.51
C ALA A 24 -12.88 11.88 -19.31
N CYS A 25 -12.88 11.08 -18.25
CA CYS A 25 -13.61 11.37 -17.00
C CYS A 25 -13.05 12.60 -16.27
N VAL A 26 -11.73 12.77 -16.20
CA VAL A 26 -11.09 13.97 -15.65
C VAL A 26 -11.45 15.22 -16.47
N LYS A 27 -11.51 15.10 -17.81
CA LYS A 27 -12.00 16.21 -18.68
C LYS A 27 -13.44 16.55 -18.39
N GLN A 28 -14.30 15.58 -18.15
CA GLN A 28 -15.70 15.79 -17.82
C GLN A 28 -15.86 16.39 -16.41
N ALA A 29 -15.12 15.89 -15.42
CA ALA A 29 -15.04 16.49 -14.09
C ALA A 29 -14.50 17.92 -14.15
N ASN A 30 -13.50 18.19 -14.99
CA ASN A 30 -12.95 19.54 -15.21
C ASN A 30 -13.98 20.49 -15.84
N GLN A 31 -14.84 20.02 -16.75
CA GLN A 31 -15.94 20.83 -17.28
C GLN A 31 -16.96 21.20 -16.19
N VAL A 32 -17.30 20.27 -15.30
CA VAL A 32 -18.18 20.53 -14.15
C VAL A 32 -17.51 21.48 -13.16
N THR A 33 -16.22 21.35 -12.95
CA THR A 33 -15.40 22.20 -12.06
C THR A 33 -15.25 23.60 -12.65
N GLN A 34 -15.05 23.76 -13.97
CA GLN A 34 -15.01 25.08 -14.63
C GLN A 34 -16.35 25.83 -14.53
N GLN A 35 -17.46 25.11 -14.58
CA GLN A 35 -18.79 25.71 -14.32
C GLN A 35 -18.98 26.14 -12.85
N ALA A 36 -18.33 25.42 -11.91
CA ALA A 36 -18.33 25.79 -10.48
C ALA A 36 -17.30 26.91 -10.16
N CYS A 37 -16.17 26.95 -10.86
CA CYS A 37 -15.08 27.93 -10.68
C CYS A 37 -15.37 29.31 -11.26
N GLY A 38 -16.36 29.50 -12.10
CA GLY A 38 -16.81 30.83 -12.53
C GLY A 38 -17.24 31.76 -11.38
N ARG A 39 -17.16 31.29 -10.13
CA ARG A 39 -17.37 32.04 -8.88
C ARG A 39 -16.09 32.34 -8.08
N LEU A 40 -14.92 31.91 -8.57
CA LEU A 40 -13.65 32.00 -7.82
C LEU A 40 -12.68 33.08 -8.37
N GLU A 41 -13.16 33.98 -9.20
CA GLU A 41 -12.39 35.14 -9.67
C GLU A 41 -12.20 36.14 -8.51
N GLY A 42 -11.06 36.02 -7.80
CA GLY A 42 -10.76 36.97 -6.72
C GLY A 42 -9.50 36.73 -5.90
N SER A 43 -8.77 35.65 -6.08
CA SER A 43 -7.53 35.42 -5.32
C SER A 43 -6.29 35.95 -6.05
N ALA A 44 -5.64 36.96 -5.44
CA ALA A 44 -4.38 37.52 -5.93
C ALA A 44 -3.15 36.59 -5.74
N ASP A 45 -3.29 35.47 -4.99
CA ASP A 45 -2.23 34.45 -4.76
C ASP A 45 -2.43 33.23 -5.68
N PRO A 46 -1.55 33.02 -6.68
CA PRO A 46 -1.64 31.87 -7.58
C PRO A 46 -1.55 30.51 -6.85
N ARG A 47 -0.84 30.44 -5.71
CA ARG A 47 -0.71 29.21 -4.92
C ARG A 47 -1.99 28.91 -4.13
N ALA A 48 -2.67 29.93 -3.62
CA ALA A 48 -3.95 29.77 -2.95
C ALA A 48 -5.04 29.34 -3.93
N TRP A 49 -5.09 29.97 -5.13
CA TRP A 49 -5.99 29.59 -6.21
C TRP A 49 -5.75 28.11 -6.64
N ARG A 50 -4.49 27.73 -6.85
CA ARG A 50 -4.13 26.35 -7.23
C ARG A 50 -4.60 25.33 -6.19
N ARG A 51 -4.42 25.59 -4.88
CA ARG A 51 -4.93 24.73 -3.80
C ARG A 51 -6.44 24.58 -3.87
N GLN A 52 -7.18 25.68 -3.93
CA GLN A 52 -8.64 25.65 -4.01
C GLN A 52 -9.15 24.90 -5.25
N TRP A 53 -8.45 25.04 -6.38
CA TRP A 53 -8.77 24.30 -7.60
C TRP A 53 -8.57 22.80 -7.44
N PHE A 54 -7.44 22.37 -6.85
CA PHE A 54 -7.19 20.94 -6.55
C PHE A 54 -8.18 20.38 -5.54
N ASP A 55 -8.53 21.11 -4.51
CA ASP A 55 -9.53 20.69 -3.52
C ASP A 55 -10.91 20.49 -4.17
N ALA A 56 -11.33 21.42 -5.02
CA ALA A 56 -12.59 21.33 -5.77
C ALA A 56 -12.58 20.14 -6.76
N LEU A 57 -11.47 19.95 -7.49
CA LEU A 57 -11.29 18.84 -8.42
C LEU A 57 -11.28 17.49 -7.68
N SER A 58 -10.62 17.42 -6.54
CA SER A 58 -10.57 16.22 -5.69
C SER A 58 -11.95 15.85 -5.15
N GLY A 59 -12.72 16.85 -4.67
CA GLY A 59 -14.09 16.62 -4.21
C GLY A 59 -15.02 16.13 -5.32
N GLY A 60 -14.95 16.74 -6.50
CA GLY A 60 -15.70 16.30 -7.68
C GLY A 60 -15.32 14.88 -8.13
N THR A 61 -14.03 14.56 -8.07
CA THR A 61 -13.52 13.24 -8.42
C THR A 61 -13.94 12.19 -7.41
N ASP A 62 -13.85 12.45 -6.10
CA ASP A 62 -14.33 11.52 -5.06
C ASP A 62 -15.82 11.23 -5.23
N ALA A 63 -16.64 12.25 -5.47
CA ALA A 63 -18.07 12.09 -5.74
C ALA A 63 -18.33 11.21 -6.98
N TYR A 64 -17.52 11.38 -8.04
CA TYR A 64 -17.60 10.53 -9.24
C TYR A 64 -17.22 9.08 -8.95
N LEU A 65 -16.13 8.83 -8.23
CA LEU A 65 -15.65 7.50 -7.87
C LEU A 65 -16.65 6.70 -7.01
N ARG A 66 -17.58 7.40 -6.34
CA ARG A 66 -18.69 6.81 -5.58
C ARG A 66 -19.96 6.64 -6.40
N SER A 67 -20.01 7.19 -7.61
CA SER A 67 -21.24 7.24 -8.41
C SER A 67 -21.58 5.89 -9.04
N PRO A 68 -22.88 5.56 -9.22
CA PRO A 68 -23.29 4.34 -9.90
C PRO A 68 -22.73 4.19 -11.33
N PRO A 69 -22.57 5.25 -12.14
CA PRO A 69 -21.93 5.13 -13.45
C PRO A 69 -20.48 4.63 -13.36
N PHE A 70 -19.68 5.17 -12.44
CA PHE A 70 -18.29 4.74 -12.23
C PHE A 70 -18.24 3.28 -11.76
N LEU A 71 -19.07 2.89 -10.79
CA LEU A 71 -19.08 1.53 -10.25
C LEU A 71 -19.44 0.50 -11.34
N ARG A 72 -20.41 0.80 -12.20
CA ARG A 72 -20.75 -0.04 -13.35
C ARG A 72 -19.60 -0.15 -14.36
N MET A 73 -18.94 0.98 -14.66
CA MET A 73 -17.78 1.00 -15.55
C MET A 73 -16.63 0.18 -14.98
N MET A 74 -16.29 0.37 -13.70
CA MET A 74 -15.24 -0.37 -13.00
C MET A 74 -15.52 -1.88 -13.03
N LYS A 75 -16.75 -2.29 -12.69
CA LYS A 75 -17.16 -3.69 -12.74
C LYS A 75 -17.01 -4.28 -14.16
N ALA A 76 -17.53 -3.59 -15.17
CA ALA A 76 -17.44 -4.03 -16.55
C ALA A 76 -15.97 -4.20 -17.01
N HIS A 77 -15.11 -3.30 -16.54
CA HIS A 77 -13.68 -3.36 -16.85
C HIS A 77 -12.99 -4.56 -16.18
N ILE A 78 -13.26 -4.79 -14.90
CA ILE A 78 -12.74 -5.96 -14.16
C ILE A 78 -13.27 -7.25 -14.81
N ASP A 79 -14.55 -7.33 -15.15
CA ASP A 79 -15.14 -8.49 -15.84
C ASP A 79 -14.47 -8.75 -17.19
N ALA A 80 -14.14 -7.70 -17.98
CA ALA A 80 -13.42 -7.83 -19.24
C ALA A 80 -11.98 -8.34 -19.04
N LEU A 81 -11.27 -7.87 -18.02
CA LEU A 81 -9.94 -8.38 -17.64
C LEU A 81 -9.98 -9.86 -17.30
N ILE A 82 -10.97 -10.27 -16.52
CA ILE A 82 -11.18 -11.67 -16.14
C ILE A 82 -11.46 -12.54 -17.39
N GLN A 83 -12.32 -12.08 -18.30
CA GLN A 83 -12.62 -12.79 -19.54
C GLN A 83 -11.39 -12.96 -20.42
N LEU A 84 -10.57 -11.91 -20.57
CA LEU A 84 -9.30 -11.99 -21.30
C LEU A 84 -8.39 -13.05 -20.70
N LYS A 85 -8.23 -13.05 -19.39
CA LYS A 85 -7.38 -14.03 -18.69
C LYS A 85 -7.89 -15.46 -18.80
N GLN A 86 -9.20 -15.65 -18.78
CA GLN A 86 -9.83 -16.94 -18.98
C GLN A 86 -9.66 -17.44 -20.44
N SER A 87 -9.80 -16.58 -21.44
CA SER A 87 -9.57 -16.94 -22.83
C SER A 87 -8.11 -17.31 -23.14
N GLU A 88 -7.14 -16.65 -22.49
CA GLU A 88 -5.73 -17.08 -22.56
C GLU A 88 -5.54 -18.51 -22.03
N ARG A 89 -6.22 -18.88 -20.94
CA ARG A 89 -6.16 -20.23 -20.36
C ARG A 89 -6.88 -21.29 -21.23
N HIS A 90 -7.96 -20.92 -21.91
CA HIS A 90 -8.77 -21.84 -22.73
C HIS A 90 -8.37 -21.82 -24.21
N GLY A 91 -7.58 -20.86 -24.66
CA GLY A 91 -7.11 -20.73 -26.05
C GLY A 91 -6.24 -21.88 -26.57
N ALA A 92 -6.10 -22.95 -25.79
CA ALA A 92 -5.58 -24.22 -26.22
C ALA A 92 -6.68 -25.21 -26.70
N ALA A 93 -7.97 -24.85 -26.69
CA ALA A 93 -9.09 -25.70 -27.12
C ALA A 93 -10.06 -24.94 -28.05
N ASN A 94 -10.08 -25.29 -29.31
CA ASN A 94 -10.90 -24.76 -30.39
C ASN A 94 -12.41 -24.72 -30.09
N SER A 95 -13.04 -23.56 -30.24
CA SER A 95 -14.51 -23.43 -30.34
C SER A 95 -14.90 -22.31 -31.35
N PRO A 96 -15.94 -22.49 -32.17
CA PRO A 96 -16.27 -21.56 -33.27
C PRO A 96 -16.89 -20.21 -32.89
N SER A 97 -17.21 -19.96 -31.62
CA SER A 97 -17.67 -18.65 -31.19
C SER A 97 -16.54 -17.62 -31.11
N ASP A 98 -15.31 -18.07 -31.35
CA ASP A 98 -14.08 -17.29 -31.19
C ASP A 98 -13.71 -16.42 -32.37
N ALA A 99 -14.36 -16.64 -33.56
CA ALA A 99 -13.99 -15.93 -34.78
C ALA A 99 -14.28 -14.42 -34.71
N ALA A 100 -15.38 -14.00 -34.05
CA ALA A 100 -15.71 -12.59 -33.89
C ALA A 100 -14.80 -11.94 -32.80
N THR A 101 -14.52 -12.68 -31.74
CA THR A 101 -13.63 -12.26 -30.65
C THR A 101 -12.18 -12.27 -31.13
N ALA A 102 -11.74 -13.28 -31.89
CA ALA A 102 -10.43 -13.35 -32.53
C ALA A 102 -10.23 -12.22 -33.56
N SER A 103 -11.27 -11.85 -34.32
CA SER A 103 -11.23 -10.73 -35.27
C SER A 103 -11.14 -9.39 -34.55
N ALA A 104 -11.87 -9.20 -33.43
CA ALA A 104 -11.77 -8.02 -32.60
C ALA A 104 -10.38 -7.93 -31.94
N LEU A 105 -9.85 -9.04 -31.43
CA LEU A 105 -8.50 -9.15 -30.85
C LEU A 105 -7.42 -8.91 -31.94
N ALA A 106 -7.55 -9.44 -33.13
CA ALA A 106 -6.61 -9.19 -34.23
C ALA A 106 -6.64 -7.71 -34.67
N THR A 107 -7.81 -7.07 -34.66
CA THR A 107 -7.96 -5.64 -34.95
C THR A 107 -7.36 -4.79 -33.84
N LEU A 108 -7.53 -5.20 -32.58
CA LEU A 108 -6.95 -4.54 -31.41
C LEU A 108 -5.43 -4.72 -31.41
N SER A 109 -4.92 -5.93 -31.61
CA SER A 109 -3.48 -6.22 -31.73
C SER A 109 -2.83 -5.44 -32.85
N LYS A 110 -3.51 -5.28 -34.01
CA LYS A 110 -3.00 -4.44 -35.07
C LYS A 110 -2.94 -2.97 -34.71
N ARG A 111 -3.95 -2.43 -34.02
CA ARG A 111 -3.94 -1.04 -33.49
C ARG A 111 -2.88 -0.85 -32.41
N ILE A 112 -2.64 -1.84 -31.57
CA ILE A 112 -1.57 -1.84 -30.55
C ILE A 112 -0.22 -1.76 -31.23
N ALA A 113 0.04 -2.62 -32.21
CA ALA A 113 1.28 -2.61 -33.00
C ALA A 113 1.48 -1.28 -33.73
N GLU A 114 0.42 -0.66 -34.26
CA GLU A 114 0.47 0.66 -34.90
C GLU A 114 0.81 1.77 -33.87
N VAL A 115 0.25 1.70 -32.68
CA VAL A 115 0.56 2.67 -31.61
C VAL A 115 1.94 2.43 -31.02
N GLU A 116 2.34 1.18 -30.79
CA GLU A 116 3.69 0.81 -30.36
C GLU A 116 4.74 1.30 -31.36
N THR A 117 4.50 1.06 -32.66
CA THR A 117 5.36 1.56 -33.75
C THR A 117 5.42 3.10 -33.75
N THR A 118 4.27 3.75 -33.52
CA THR A 118 4.19 5.22 -33.44
C THR A 118 4.92 5.76 -32.20
N LEU A 119 4.78 5.11 -31.05
CA LEU A 119 5.48 5.49 -29.82
C LEU A 119 6.99 5.23 -29.92
N ARG A 120 7.37 4.08 -30.49
CA ARG A 120 8.80 3.76 -30.75
C ARG A 120 9.42 4.78 -31.69
N SER A 121 8.74 5.10 -32.80
CA SER A 121 9.18 6.13 -33.73
C SER A 121 9.26 7.53 -33.08
N ARG A 122 8.31 7.87 -32.20
CA ARG A 122 8.38 9.13 -31.43
C ARG A 122 9.49 9.12 -30.38
N LEU A 123 9.73 7.97 -29.74
CA LEU A 123 10.84 7.81 -28.80
C LEU A 123 12.18 7.97 -29.54
N GLU A 124 12.35 7.29 -30.67
CA GLU A 124 13.53 7.44 -31.55
C GLU A 124 13.70 8.88 -32.05
N GLN A 125 12.59 9.55 -32.42
CA GLN A 125 12.66 10.98 -32.79
C GLN A 125 13.02 11.87 -31.62
N LEU A 126 12.55 11.56 -30.42
CA LEU A 126 12.94 12.27 -29.19
C LEU A 126 14.40 12.00 -28.84
N GLU A 127 14.85 10.75 -28.95
CA GLU A 127 16.26 10.38 -28.75
C GLU A 127 17.17 11.04 -29.78
N GLN A 128 16.78 11.10 -31.05
CA GLN A 128 17.52 11.83 -32.09
C GLN A 128 17.52 13.33 -31.85
N ARG A 129 16.39 13.91 -31.35
CA ARG A 129 16.34 15.33 -30.98
C ARG A 129 17.16 15.62 -29.74
N VAL A 130 17.18 14.72 -28.76
CA VAL A 130 18.07 14.82 -27.58
C VAL A 130 19.54 14.75 -28.02
N ALA A 131 19.90 13.77 -28.86
CA ALA A 131 21.27 13.65 -29.38
C ALA A 131 21.66 14.85 -30.27
N ALA A 132 20.73 15.43 -31.03
CA ALA A 132 20.98 16.64 -31.82
C ALA A 132 21.12 17.89 -30.93
N LEU A 133 20.39 17.95 -29.80
CA LEU A 133 20.53 19.03 -28.82
C LEU A 133 21.81 18.90 -28.01
N GLU A 134 22.27 17.67 -27.72
CA GLU A 134 23.58 17.40 -27.07
C GLU A 134 24.77 17.83 -27.93
N ASN A 135 24.60 17.85 -29.26
CA ASN A 135 25.64 18.20 -30.22
C ASN A 135 25.55 19.63 -30.79
N ALA A 136 24.53 20.41 -30.39
CA ALA A 136 24.38 21.78 -30.85
C ALA A 136 25.15 22.78 -29.94
N PRO A 137 25.83 23.82 -30.51
CA PRO A 137 26.42 24.86 -29.70
C PRO A 137 25.32 25.66 -29.03
N GLN A 138 25.27 25.65 -27.70
CA GLN A 138 24.21 26.22 -26.87
C GLN A 138 24.13 27.74 -26.98
N PRO A 139 22.92 28.30 -27.18
CA PRO A 139 22.57 29.60 -26.62
C PRO A 139 21.85 29.39 -25.30
N ALA A 140 22.41 29.91 -24.22
CA ALA A 140 21.79 29.88 -22.90
C ALA A 140 20.48 30.70 -22.87
N THR A 141 19.33 30.07 -22.96
CA THR A 141 18.04 30.64 -22.58
C THR A 141 17.43 29.84 -21.43
N GLY A 142 16.90 30.51 -20.42
CA GLY A 142 16.58 29.92 -19.11
C GLY A 142 15.47 28.84 -19.08
N GLU A 143 14.84 28.51 -20.22
CA GLU A 143 13.83 27.44 -20.31
C GLU A 143 14.45 26.07 -20.56
N ASP A 144 15.54 25.98 -21.32
CA ASP A 144 16.25 24.72 -21.58
C ASP A 144 16.99 24.22 -20.34
N ALA A 145 17.51 25.10 -19.52
CA ALA A 145 18.17 24.77 -18.26
C ALA A 145 17.22 24.10 -17.25
N GLY A 146 15.94 24.41 -17.28
CA GLY A 146 14.89 23.80 -16.44
C GLY A 146 14.59 22.36 -16.83
N TRP A 147 14.56 22.08 -18.14
CA TRP A 147 14.29 20.74 -18.67
C TRP A 147 15.47 19.78 -18.52
N GLU A 148 16.69 20.24 -18.81
CA GLU A 148 17.91 19.45 -18.58
C GLU A 148 18.08 19.12 -17.10
N ARG A 149 17.85 20.09 -16.22
CA ARG A 149 17.86 19.89 -14.77
C ARG A 149 16.82 18.88 -14.32
N PHE A 150 15.62 18.91 -14.91
CA PHE A 150 14.56 17.93 -14.68
C PHE A 150 15.00 16.52 -15.10
N LEU A 151 15.60 16.35 -16.26
CA LEU A 151 16.11 15.06 -16.75
C LEU A 151 17.28 14.54 -15.92
N ASP A 152 18.19 15.40 -15.48
CA ASP A 152 19.30 15.04 -14.60
C ASP A 152 18.80 14.58 -13.22
N VAL A 153 17.83 15.28 -12.65
CA VAL A 153 17.18 14.88 -11.40
C VAL A 153 16.54 13.50 -11.54
N LEU A 154 15.87 13.24 -12.66
CA LEU A 154 15.25 11.93 -12.92
C LEU A 154 16.29 10.81 -13.10
N ARG A 155 17.39 11.05 -13.77
CA ARG A 155 18.41 10.02 -14.07
C ARG A 155 19.36 9.74 -12.91
N VAL A 156 19.93 10.78 -12.31
CA VAL A 156 21.01 10.65 -11.33
C VAL A 156 20.48 10.35 -9.93
N ARG A 157 19.37 10.97 -9.54
CA ARG A 157 18.87 10.88 -8.18
C ARG A 157 17.94 9.69 -7.92
N ARG A 158 17.30 9.14 -8.94
CA ARG A 158 16.53 7.89 -8.80
C ARG A 158 17.43 6.74 -8.34
N SER A 159 18.59 6.58 -8.92
CA SER A 159 19.55 5.52 -8.55
C SER A 159 20.12 5.73 -7.13
N ALA A 160 20.39 6.98 -6.73
CA ALA A 160 20.88 7.30 -5.40
C ALA A 160 19.82 7.03 -4.31
N ALA A 161 18.56 7.41 -4.54
CA ALA A 161 17.47 7.16 -3.61
C ALA A 161 17.20 5.66 -3.38
N GLU A 162 17.36 4.84 -4.43
CA GLU A 162 17.21 3.37 -4.34
C GLU A 162 18.26 2.72 -3.43
N SER A 163 19.46 3.28 -3.32
CA SER A 163 20.53 2.78 -2.45
C SER A 163 20.36 3.16 -0.97
N MET A 164 19.46 4.08 -0.64
CA MET A 164 19.26 4.64 0.70
C MET A 164 18.04 4.06 1.43
N MET A 165 17.34 3.07 0.86
CA MET A 165 16.17 2.45 1.47
C MET A 165 16.55 1.22 2.30
N GLY A 166 15.86 1.04 3.47
CA GLY A 166 16.06 -0.13 4.32
C GLY A 166 17.47 -0.22 4.90
N VAL A 167 18.07 0.93 5.19
CA VAL A 167 19.50 1.04 5.54
C VAL A 167 19.84 0.65 6.98
N THR A 168 18.86 0.42 7.85
CA THR A 168 19.14 -0.03 9.22
C THR A 168 19.66 -1.47 9.18
N PRO A 169 20.85 -1.74 9.77
CA PRO A 169 21.42 -3.08 9.76
C PRO A 169 20.49 -4.12 10.37
N HIS A 170 20.24 -5.17 9.64
CA HIS A 170 19.39 -6.29 10.07
C HIS A 170 19.96 -7.63 9.60
N GLU A 171 19.45 -8.70 10.18
CA GLU A 171 19.75 -10.07 9.78
C GLU A 171 18.44 -10.85 9.61
N VAL A 172 18.42 -11.82 8.71
CA VAL A 172 17.31 -12.77 8.57
C VAL A 172 17.53 -13.88 9.60
N VAL A 173 16.67 -13.95 10.60
CA VAL A 173 16.80 -14.89 11.72
C VAL A 173 15.87 -16.11 11.61
N TYR A 174 14.85 -16.04 10.74
CA TYR A 174 13.91 -17.13 10.49
C TYR A 174 13.37 -17.06 9.06
N THR A 175 13.10 -18.22 8.47
CA THR A 175 12.46 -18.35 7.16
C THR A 175 11.47 -19.51 7.16
N GLU A 176 10.28 -19.31 6.53
CA GLU A 176 9.31 -20.36 6.27
C GLU A 176 8.59 -20.07 4.94
N GLY A 177 8.79 -20.92 3.92
CA GLY A 177 8.33 -20.64 2.57
C GLY A 177 8.93 -19.34 2.03
N THR A 178 8.09 -18.39 1.65
CA THR A 178 8.51 -17.06 1.18
C THR A 178 8.74 -16.07 2.32
N LEU A 179 8.25 -16.37 3.52
CA LEU A 179 8.38 -15.53 4.69
C LEU A 179 9.82 -15.43 5.15
N ARG A 180 10.28 -14.21 5.45
CA ARG A 180 11.53 -13.91 6.14
C ARG A 180 11.26 -13.07 7.37
N LEU A 181 11.92 -13.36 8.48
CA LEU A 181 11.88 -12.54 9.68
C LEU A 181 13.18 -11.76 9.79
N LEU A 182 13.08 -10.45 9.71
CA LEU A 182 14.19 -9.52 9.83
C LEU A 182 14.32 -9.12 11.30
N ARG A 183 15.53 -9.28 11.88
CA ARG A 183 15.87 -8.73 13.20
C ARG A 183 16.81 -7.57 13.02
N TYR A 184 16.45 -6.41 13.55
CA TYR A 184 17.28 -5.21 13.54
C TYR A 184 18.21 -5.18 14.75
N LYS A 185 19.50 -5.01 14.50
CA LYS A 185 20.52 -5.05 15.57
C LYS A 185 20.39 -3.87 16.52
N ASN A 186 20.21 -4.19 17.79
CA ASN A 186 20.23 -3.19 18.88
C ASN A 186 21.24 -3.62 19.96
N PRO A 187 22.38 -2.91 20.10
CA PRO A 187 23.36 -3.24 21.14
C PRO A 187 22.90 -2.86 22.56
N SER A 188 21.79 -2.10 22.70
CA SER A 188 21.34 -1.51 23.95
C SER A 188 19.87 -1.88 24.23
N VAL A 189 19.53 -3.17 24.18
CA VAL A 189 18.19 -3.65 24.53
C VAL A 189 17.90 -3.38 26.00
N ARG A 190 16.75 -2.74 26.30
CA ARG A 190 16.34 -2.31 27.64
C ARG A 190 15.07 -2.98 28.14
N PHE A 191 14.32 -3.63 27.27
CA PHE A 191 13.01 -4.23 27.57
C PHE A 191 13.03 -5.71 27.26
N ALA A 192 12.39 -6.52 28.13
CA ALA A 192 12.36 -7.96 28.00
C ALA A 192 11.48 -8.41 26.84
N GLU A 193 10.37 -7.71 26.60
CA GLU A 193 9.44 -8.04 25.52
C GLU A 193 9.90 -7.38 24.21
N PRO A 194 10.31 -8.17 23.18
CA PRO A 194 10.67 -7.64 21.88
C PRO A 194 9.44 -7.07 21.15
N ILE A 195 9.68 -6.26 20.14
CA ILE A 195 8.62 -5.79 19.24
C ILE A 195 8.65 -6.61 17.95
N LEU A 196 7.51 -7.22 17.62
CA LEU A 196 7.26 -7.85 16.33
C LEU A 196 6.34 -6.97 15.49
N ILE A 197 6.82 -6.53 14.33
CA ILE A 197 6.04 -5.76 13.37
C ILE A 197 5.42 -6.73 12.37
N CYS A 198 4.10 -6.87 12.43
CA CYS A 198 3.28 -7.59 11.46
C CYS A 198 2.85 -6.61 10.35
N PHE A 199 3.52 -6.68 9.21
CA PHE A 199 3.23 -5.85 8.05
C PHE A 199 2.07 -6.43 7.22
N ALA A 200 1.52 -5.62 6.30
CA ALA A 200 0.49 -6.05 5.36
C ALA A 200 1.02 -7.09 4.35
N LEU A 201 0.11 -7.86 3.74
CA LEU A 201 0.42 -8.79 2.64
C LEU A 201 0.53 -8.07 1.28
N VAL A 202 0.25 -6.79 1.25
CA VAL A 202 0.38 -5.92 0.07
C VAL A 202 1.56 -4.97 0.25
N ASN A 203 2.27 -4.67 -0.83
CA ASN A 203 3.49 -3.86 -0.82
C ASN A 203 4.64 -4.47 0.01
N ARG A 204 5.74 -3.76 0.11
CA ARG A 204 6.96 -4.23 0.78
C ARG A 204 7.13 -3.61 2.17
N PRO A 205 7.60 -4.40 3.15
CA PRO A 205 7.68 -3.95 4.54
C PRO A 205 8.75 -2.89 4.80
N TYR A 206 9.68 -2.64 3.85
CA TYR A 206 10.73 -1.65 4.05
C TYR A 206 10.23 -0.21 4.21
N ILE A 207 8.94 0.06 4.00
CA ILE A 207 8.32 1.35 4.36
C ILE A 207 8.44 1.65 5.86
N MET A 208 8.55 0.60 6.69
CA MET A 208 8.76 0.76 8.15
C MET A 208 10.19 1.21 8.48
N ASP A 209 11.09 1.16 7.50
CA ASP A 209 12.49 1.59 7.58
C ASP A 209 12.93 2.25 6.26
N LEU A 210 12.12 3.19 5.76
CA LEU A 210 12.29 3.74 4.41
C LEU A 210 13.60 4.47 4.24
N GLN A 211 13.92 5.38 5.14
CA GLN A 211 15.12 6.22 5.18
C GLN A 211 15.56 6.47 6.62
N ALA A 212 16.79 6.90 6.81
CA ALA A 212 17.36 7.15 8.15
C ALA A 212 16.46 8.02 9.05
N GLU A 213 15.93 9.11 8.49
CA GLU A 213 15.09 10.09 9.21
C GLU A 213 13.59 9.75 9.13
N ARG A 214 13.23 8.63 8.47
CA ARG A 214 11.85 8.20 8.21
C ARG A 214 11.69 6.71 8.46
N SER A 215 12.00 6.31 9.71
CA SER A 215 12.06 4.91 10.11
C SER A 215 11.37 4.71 11.45
N VAL A 216 10.29 3.94 11.43
CA VAL A 216 9.63 3.43 12.64
C VAL A 216 10.57 2.49 13.40
N VAL A 217 11.29 1.64 12.67
CA VAL A 217 12.25 0.72 13.24
C VAL A 217 13.28 1.47 14.09
N ARG A 218 13.88 2.54 13.55
CA ARG A 218 14.90 3.32 14.28
C ARG A 218 14.34 4.01 15.54
N GLN A 219 13.09 4.48 15.50
CA GLN A 219 12.43 5.05 16.68
C GLN A 219 12.32 4.02 17.81
N LEU A 220 11.94 2.79 17.46
CA LEU A 220 11.81 1.70 18.42
C LEU A 220 13.17 1.21 18.95
N LEU A 221 14.18 1.08 18.06
CA LEU A 221 15.55 0.76 18.45
C LEU A 221 16.15 1.81 19.38
N ALA A 222 15.97 3.11 19.08
CA ALA A 222 16.46 4.23 19.89
C ALA A 222 15.84 4.22 21.30
N ARG A 223 14.61 3.72 21.44
CA ARG A 223 13.97 3.55 22.75
C ARG A 223 14.54 2.36 23.56
N GLY A 224 15.21 1.43 22.89
CA GLY A 224 15.84 0.27 23.52
C GLY A 224 15.09 -1.04 23.32
N PHE A 225 14.25 -1.15 22.32
CA PHE A 225 13.60 -2.42 21.98
C PHE A 225 14.45 -3.30 21.06
N ASP A 226 14.33 -4.61 21.19
CA ASP A 226 14.71 -5.58 20.18
C ASP A 226 13.58 -5.66 19.14
N VAL A 227 13.87 -5.36 17.86
CA VAL A 227 12.84 -5.14 16.85
C VAL A 227 12.93 -6.19 15.75
N TYR A 228 11.79 -6.80 15.46
CA TYR A 228 11.59 -7.78 14.41
C TYR A 228 10.54 -7.29 13.42
N LEU A 229 10.76 -7.55 12.12
CA LEU A 229 9.83 -7.19 11.05
C LEU A 229 9.58 -8.42 10.17
N ILE A 230 8.31 -8.75 9.95
CA ILE A 230 7.91 -9.80 9.03
C ILE A 230 7.95 -9.26 7.60
N ASP A 231 8.74 -9.90 6.75
CA ASP A 231 8.63 -9.83 5.30
C ASP A 231 7.96 -11.12 4.81
N TRP A 232 6.71 -11.02 4.40
CA TRP A 232 5.94 -12.16 3.92
C TRP A 232 6.46 -12.76 2.61
N GLY A 233 7.34 -12.01 1.92
CA GLY A 233 7.85 -12.38 0.60
C GLY A 233 6.80 -12.18 -0.50
N ILE A 234 7.06 -12.79 -1.64
CA ILE A 234 6.18 -12.74 -2.82
C ILE A 234 5.59 -14.14 -3.02
N PRO A 235 4.27 -14.33 -2.90
CA PRO A 235 3.66 -15.63 -3.09
C PRO A 235 3.89 -16.14 -4.52
N ALA A 236 4.40 -17.37 -4.64
CA ALA A 236 4.52 -18.05 -5.91
C ALA A 236 3.14 -18.44 -6.46
N PRO A 237 3.01 -18.80 -7.75
CA PRO A 237 1.75 -19.31 -8.29
C PRO A 237 1.19 -20.52 -7.52
N ALA A 238 2.05 -21.36 -6.94
CA ALA A 238 1.65 -22.52 -6.12
C ALA A 238 1.02 -22.11 -4.78
N ASP A 239 1.31 -20.91 -4.28
CA ASP A 239 0.83 -20.40 -2.99
C ASP A 239 -0.62 -19.87 -3.06
N HIS A 240 -1.27 -19.93 -4.24
CA HIS A 240 -2.63 -19.43 -4.43
C HIS A 240 -3.66 -20.02 -3.45
N SER A 241 -3.40 -21.22 -2.92
CA SER A 241 -4.27 -21.93 -1.98
C SER A 241 -4.07 -21.52 -0.52
N LEU A 242 -3.03 -20.72 -0.19
CA LEU A 242 -2.82 -20.22 1.17
C LEU A 242 -4.00 -19.33 1.60
N ARG A 243 -4.50 -19.58 2.80
CA ARG A 243 -5.65 -18.94 3.41
C ARG A 243 -5.25 -18.00 4.55
N LEU A 244 -6.18 -17.20 5.05
CA LEU A 244 -5.94 -16.37 6.23
C LEU A 244 -5.51 -17.20 7.45
N GLU A 245 -6.02 -18.42 7.58
CA GLU A 245 -5.59 -19.34 8.65
C GLU A 245 -4.12 -19.75 8.54
N ASP A 246 -3.59 -19.88 7.32
CA ASP A 246 -2.17 -20.16 7.11
C ASP A 246 -1.31 -18.97 7.55
N TYR A 247 -1.70 -17.74 7.19
CA TYR A 247 -0.95 -16.55 7.57
C TYR A 247 -1.04 -16.25 9.07
N VAL A 248 -2.23 -16.34 9.67
CA VAL A 248 -2.45 -15.96 11.07
C VAL A 248 -2.23 -17.16 12.01
N GLY A 249 -2.85 -18.30 11.72
CA GLY A 249 -2.87 -19.47 12.59
C GLY A 249 -1.60 -20.31 12.54
N ARG A 250 -0.84 -20.25 11.41
CA ARG A 250 0.41 -21.01 11.25
C ARG A 250 1.62 -20.08 11.16
N LEU A 251 1.76 -19.27 10.10
CA LEU A 251 2.99 -18.50 9.85
C LEU A 251 3.24 -17.45 10.96
N LEU A 252 2.25 -16.58 11.26
CA LEU A 252 2.40 -15.58 12.32
C LEU A 252 2.60 -16.24 13.69
N ARG A 253 1.89 -17.33 13.96
CA ARG A 253 2.07 -18.11 15.19
C ARG A 253 3.49 -18.66 15.31
N ASN A 254 4.02 -19.28 14.25
CA ASN A 254 5.38 -19.82 14.26
C ASN A 254 6.41 -18.71 14.47
N VAL A 255 6.24 -17.56 13.83
CA VAL A 255 7.10 -16.38 14.02
C VAL A 255 7.04 -15.89 15.46
N VAL A 256 5.85 -15.75 16.06
CA VAL A 256 5.72 -15.30 17.46
C VAL A 256 6.38 -16.29 18.42
N GLU A 257 6.17 -17.60 18.25
CA GLU A 257 6.83 -18.63 19.07
C GLU A 257 8.35 -18.57 18.90
N PHE A 258 8.84 -18.40 17.65
CA PHE A 258 10.27 -18.23 17.39
C PHE A 258 10.83 -17.00 18.09
N VAL A 259 10.19 -15.82 17.94
CA VAL A 259 10.66 -14.56 18.54
C VAL A 259 10.68 -14.67 20.06
N CYS A 260 9.62 -15.20 20.68
CA CYS A 260 9.56 -15.40 22.13
C CYS A 260 10.68 -16.33 22.62
N HIS A 261 10.92 -17.45 21.90
CA HIS A 261 12.00 -18.38 22.23
C HIS A 261 13.38 -17.73 22.06
N TYR A 262 13.60 -17.08 20.91
CA TYR A 262 14.88 -16.45 20.56
C TYR A 262 15.26 -15.31 21.50
N ALA A 263 14.30 -14.48 21.89
CA ALA A 263 14.46 -13.39 22.83
C ALA A 263 14.37 -13.84 24.31
N GLN A 264 14.11 -15.13 24.56
CA GLN A 264 13.87 -15.67 25.92
C GLN A 264 12.76 -14.91 26.67
N ALA A 265 11.73 -14.46 25.96
CA ALA A 265 10.59 -13.72 26.48
C ALA A 265 9.31 -14.58 26.46
N ALA A 266 8.50 -14.49 27.51
CA ALA A 266 7.21 -15.20 27.54
C ALA A 266 6.19 -14.60 26.57
N GLN A 267 6.29 -13.30 26.33
CA GLN A 267 5.38 -12.48 25.54
C GLN A 267 6.17 -11.51 24.68
N LEU A 268 5.52 -10.92 23.68
CA LEU A 268 6.06 -9.85 22.85
C LEU A 268 5.08 -8.70 22.67
N ASN A 269 5.58 -7.55 22.24
CA ASN A 269 4.79 -6.43 21.77
C ASN A 269 4.47 -6.65 20.28
N LEU A 270 3.19 -6.77 19.94
CA LEU A 270 2.75 -7.01 18.56
C LEU A 270 2.25 -5.70 17.94
N LEU A 271 3.01 -5.19 16.97
CA LEU A 271 2.64 -4.01 16.21
C LEU A 271 2.12 -4.45 14.83
N GLY A 272 0.86 -4.15 14.52
CA GLY A 272 0.25 -4.45 13.24
C GLY A 272 -0.03 -3.18 12.43
N TYR A 273 0.42 -3.14 11.17
CA TYR A 273 0.17 -2.03 10.26
C TYR A 273 -0.79 -2.44 9.14
N CYS A 274 -1.83 -1.62 8.92
CA CYS A 274 -2.82 -1.83 7.86
C CYS A 274 -3.44 -3.25 7.96
N MET A 275 -3.49 -4.03 6.88
CA MET A 275 -3.93 -5.42 6.86
C MET A 275 -3.18 -6.29 7.88
N GLY A 276 -1.89 -6.03 8.13
CA GLY A 276 -1.13 -6.69 9.19
C GLY A 276 -1.68 -6.43 10.58
N GLY A 277 -2.31 -5.26 10.79
CA GLY A 277 -3.02 -4.95 12.03
C GLY A 277 -4.29 -5.79 12.22
N THR A 278 -5.05 -5.99 11.15
CA THR A 278 -6.20 -6.92 11.17
C THR A 278 -5.76 -8.33 11.54
N MET A 279 -4.65 -8.79 10.95
CA MET A 279 -4.06 -10.12 11.26
C MET A 279 -3.55 -10.19 12.70
N ALA A 280 -2.93 -9.11 13.22
CA ALA A 280 -2.47 -9.02 14.59
C ALA A 280 -3.63 -9.07 15.60
N VAL A 281 -4.77 -8.43 15.28
CA VAL A 281 -6.00 -8.52 16.10
C VAL A 281 -6.54 -9.95 16.11
N MET A 282 -6.64 -10.60 14.95
CA MET A 282 -7.08 -12.00 14.87
C MET A 282 -6.15 -12.93 15.67
N TYR A 283 -4.84 -12.75 15.52
CA TYR A 283 -3.83 -13.51 16.26
C TYR A 283 -3.97 -13.31 17.77
N THR A 284 -4.06 -12.05 18.23
CA THR A 284 -4.17 -11.72 19.66
C THR A 284 -5.46 -12.30 20.27
N ALA A 285 -6.57 -12.30 19.52
CA ALA A 285 -7.82 -12.90 19.95
C ALA A 285 -7.72 -14.43 20.12
N LEU A 286 -6.91 -15.11 19.28
CA LEU A 286 -6.68 -16.56 19.36
C LEU A 286 -5.62 -16.94 20.40
N TYR A 287 -4.58 -16.13 20.56
CA TYR A 287 -3.42 -16.44 21.39
C TYR A 287 -3.07 -15.29 22.35
N PRO A 288 -3.98 -14.84 23.21
CA PRO A 288 -3.78 -13.63 24.05
C PRO A 288 -2.62 -13.79 25.03
N ALA A 289 -2.26 -15.00 25.43
CA ALA A 289 -1.15 -15.27 26.36
C ALA A 289 0.24 -14.90 25.80
N ARG A 290 0.39 -14.74 24.47
CA ARG A 290 1.67 -14.41 23.82
C ARG A 290 1.87 -12.92 23.56
N VAL A 291 0.85 -12.11 23.73
CA VAL A 291 0.88 -10.67 23.40
C VAL A 291 0.87 -9.86 24.70
N ARG A 292 1.96 -9.14 24.94
CA ARG A 292 2.10 -8.21 26.07
C ARG A 292 1.33 -6.93 25.82
N ASN A 293 1.55 -6.33 24.64
CA ASN A 293 0.87 -5.13 24.19
C ASN A 293 0.49 -5.29 22.73
N LEU A 294 -0.72 -4.88 22.37
CA LEU A 294 -1.17 -4.82 20.98
C LEU A 294 -1.13 -3.37 20.50
N ILE A 295 -0.38 -3.11 19.45
CA ILE A 295 -0.25 -1.80 18.82
C ILE A 295 -0.81 -1.87 17.41
N LEU A 296 -1.80 -1.05 17.11
CA LEU A 296 -2.43 -0.99 15.80
C LEU A 296 -2.14 0.34 15.12
N MET A 297 -1.64 0.28 13.91
CA MET A 297 -1.34 1.43 13.08
C MET A 297 -2.18 1.37 11.81
N ALA A 298 -3.19 2.25 11.73
CA ALA A 298 -4.11 2.34 10.59
C ALA A 298 -4.65 0.96 10.15
N ALA A 299 -5.11 0.15 11.11
CA ALA A 299 -5.58 -1.21 10.90
C ALA A 299 -7.09 -1.25 10.61
N PRO A 300 -7.55 -1.79 9.48
CA PRO A 300 -8.99 -1.93 9.22
C PRO A 300 -9.58 -3.05 10.09
N ILE A 301 -10.56 -2.69 10.91
CA ILE A 301 -11.26 -3.61 11.82
C ILE A 301 -12.76 -3.63 11.52
N ASP A 302 -13.39 -2.46 11.41
CA ASP A 302 -14.76 -2.32 10.92
C ASP A 302 -14.73 -1.97 9.43
N PHE A 303 -15.24 -2.88 8.62
CA PHE A 303 -15.31 -2.75 7.16
C PHE A 303 -16.70 -2.29 6.67
N GLY A 304 -17.64 -2.05 7.57
CA GLY A 304 -19.02 -1.68 7.25
C GLY A 304 -19.22 -0.20 6.94
N GLY A 305 -18.20 0.65 7.13
CA GLY A 305 -18.30 2.09 6.94
C GLY A 305 -18.47 2.50 5.47
N GLU A 306 -19.26 3.56 5.22
CA GLU A 306 -19.46 4.10 3.87
C GLU A 306 -18.39 5.11 3.45
N GLN A 307 -17.51 5.50 4.37
CA GLN A 307 -16.51 6.54 4.13
C GLN A 307 -15.36 6.07 3.22
N GLY A 308 -14.96 4.79 3.32
CA GLY A 308 -13.87 4.23 2.53
C GLY A 308 -14.30 3.88 1.10
N LEU A 309 -13.53 4.33 0.10
CA LEU A 309 -13.77 3.93 -1.30
C LEU A 309 -13.63 2.42 -1.49
N LEU A 310 -12.63 1.78 -0.86
CA LEU A 310 -12.47 0.33 -0.94
C LEU A 310 -13.67 -0.43 -0.37
N ASN A 311 -14.28 0.08 0.70
CA ASN A 311 -15.50 -0.52 1.26
C ASN A 311 -16.64 -0.52 0.25
N LEU A 312 -16.80 0.57 -0.52
CA LEU A 312 -17.81 0.68 -1.56
C LEU A 312 -17.48 -0.19 -2.78
N TRP A 313 -16.23 -0.15 -3.24
CA TRP A 313 -15.80 -0.88 -4.44
C TRP A 313 -15.79 -2.38 -4.24
N ALA A 314 -15.45 -2.85 -3.04
CA ALA A 314 -15.40 -4.28 -2.70
C ALA A 314 -16.77 -4.91 -2.42
N ARG A 315 -17.87 -4.14 -2.37
CA ARG A 315 -19.23 -4.70 -2.19
C ARG A 315 -19.51 -5.76 -3.24
N ALA A 316 -20.26 -6.80 -2.86
CA ALA A 316 -20.53 -7.95 -3.74
C ALA A 316 -21.23 -7.59 -5.06
N GLU A 317 -22.05 -6.53 -5.06
CA GLU A 317 -22.69 -6.01 -6.27
C GLU A 317 -21.70 -5.36 -7.25
N ASN A 318 -20.55 -4.84 -6.74
CA ASN A 318 -19.56 -4.10 -7.53
C ASN A 318 -18.35 -4.97 -7.89
N PHE A 319 -18.00 -5.97 -7.08
CA PHE A 319 -16.78 -6.76 -7.23
C PHE A 319 -17.00 -8.25 -6.95
N ASP A 320 -16.82 -9.07 -7.98
CA ASP A 320 -16.84 -10.53 -7.92
C ASP A 320 -15.42 -11.06 -7.71
N VAL A 321 -15.02 -11.20 -6.45
CA VAL A 321 -13.68 -11.70 -6.10
C VAL A 321 -13.47 -13.15 -6.52
N ASP A 322 -14.53 -13.97 -6.56
CA ASP A 322 -14.44 -15.38 -6.96
C ASP A 322 -13.93 -15.47 -8.40
N LYS A 323 -14.57 -14.73 -9.32
CA LYS A 323 -14.14 -14.71 -10.73
C LYS A 323 -12.71 -14.23 -10.91
N LEU A 324 -12.29 -13.20 -10.15
CA LEU A 324 -10.92 -12.69 -10.22
C LEU A 324 -9.93 -13.80 -9.84
N ILE A 325 -10.11 -14.43 -8.69
CA ILE A 325 -9.17 -15.44 -8.19
C ILE A 325 -9.21 -16.71 -9.03
N ASP A 326 -10.40 -17.14 -9.51
CA ASP A 326 -10.51 -18.29 -10.41
C ASP A 326 -9.75 -18.06 -11.73
N ALA A 327 -9.71 -16.81 -12.23
CA ALA A 327 -8.99 -16.46 -13.44
C ALA A 327 -7.48 -16.32 -13.24
N TYR A 328 -7.03 -15.66 -12.15
CA TYR A 328 -5.64 -15.29 -11.96
C TYR A 328 -4.85 -16.24 -11.03
N GLY A 329 -5.52 -16.98 -10.16
CA GLY A 329 -4.92 -17.76 -9.06
C GLY A 329 -4.57 -16.85 -7.86
N ASN A 330 -3.47 -16.10 -7.92
CA ASN A 330 -3.16 -15.03 -6.99
C ASN A 330 -3.78 -13.70 -7.43
N CYS A 331 -4.13 -12.83 -6.48
CA CYS A 331 -4.53 -11.46 -6.81
C CYS A 331 -3.30 -10.69 -7.31
N PRO A 332 -3.31 -10.14 -8.55
CA PRO A 332 -2.15 -9.46 -9.09
C PRO A 332 -1.77 -8.20 -8.30
N GLY A 333 -0.47 -7.96 -8.11
CA GLY A 333 0.03 -6.76 -7.44
C GLY A 333 -0.33 -5.48 -8.19
N GLU A 334 -0.29 -5.52 -9.51
CA GLU A 334 -0.65 -4.42 -10.41
C GLU A 334 -2.12 -4.02 -10.26
N PHE A 335 -3.02 -4.99 -10.09
CA PHE A 335 -4.44 -4.72 -9.80
C PHE A 335 -4.61 -3.94 -8.49
N LEU A 336 -3.90 -4.36 -7.44
CA LEU A 336 -3.94 -3.68 -6.14
C LEU A 336 -3.34 -2.28 -6.22
N GLN A 337 -2.17 -2.14 -6.84
CA GLN A 337 -1.51 -0.84 -7.08
C GLN A 337 -2.45 0.13 -7.76
N TYR A 338 -3.13 -0.36 -8.79
CA TYR A 338 -4.06 0.41 -9.57
C TYR A 338 -5.26 0.89 -8.73
N CYS A 339 -5.86 0.00 -7.93
CA CYS A 339 -6.93 0.37 -7.00
C CYS A 339 -6.48 1.47 -6.04
N PHE A 340 -5.27 1.36 -5.47
CA PHE A 340 -4.74 2.37 -4.55
C PHE A 340 -4.48 3.72 -5.23
N GLN A 341 -3.96 3.72 -6.46
CA GLN A 341 -3.73 4.94 -7.22
C GLN A 341 -5.04 5.67 -7.55
N LEU A 342 -6.11 4.93 -7.86
CA LEU A 342 -7.42 5.47 -8.18
C LEU A 342 -8.17 6.06 -6.97
N MET A 343 -7.78 5.74 -5.75
CA MET A 343 -8.44 6.31 -4.57
C MET A 343 -8.24 7.82 -4.44
N LYS A 344 -7.12 8.35 -4.93
CA LYS A 344 -6.79 9.79 -4.94
C LYS A 344 -6.13 10.19 -6.26
N PRO A 345 -6.86 10.12 -7.37
CA PRO A 345 -6.23 10.26 -8.67
C PRO A 345 -5.71 11.68 -8.93
N VAL A 346 -6.37 12.71 -8.43
CA VAL A 346 -5.91 14.11 -8.58
C VAL A 346 -4.56 14.29 -7.88
N GLN A 347 -4.44 13.79 -6.65
CA GLN A 347 -3.21 13.85 -5.87
C GLN A 347 -2.12 12.99 -6.51
N ASN A 348 -2.45 11.76 -6.86
CA ASN A 348 -1.47 10.78 -7.34
C ASN A 348 -0.97 11.06 -8.76
N PHE A 349 -1.79 11.65 -9.64
CA PHE A 349 -1.43 11.87 -11.06
C PHE A 349 -1.20 13.32 -11.44
N ALA A 350 -1.60 14.31 -10.63
CA ALA A 350 -1.43 15.72 -10.96
C ALA A 350 -0.71 16.51 -9.86
N GLU A 351 -1.30 16.63 -8.69
CA GLU A 351 -0.78 17.49 -7.61
C GLU A 351 0.64 17.09 -7.17
N LYS A 352 0.89 15.78 -7.07
CA LYS A 352 2.18 15.21 -6.71
C LYS A 352 3.30 15.67 -7.67
N TYR A 353 3.07 15.60 -8.98
CA TYR A 353 4.08 15.96 -9.98
C TYR A 353 4.27 17.46 -10.10
N LEU A 354 3.21 18.25 -9.90
CA LEU A 354 3.36 19.70 -9.83
C LEU A 354 4.15 20.13 -8.60
N THR A 355 3.90 19.49 -7.46
CA THR A 355 4.71 19.72 -6.24
C THR A 355 6.16 19.31 -6.45
N PHE A 356 6.39 18.21 -7.18
CA PHE A 356 7.73 17.77 -7.57
C PHE A 356 8.44 18.84 -8.41
N CYS A 357 7.78 19.38 -9.43
CA CYS A 357 8.35 20.47 -10.26
C CYS A 357 8.65 21.74 -9.45
N ASP A 358 7.76 22.09 -8.50
CA ASP A 358 7.96 23.26 -7.62
C ASP A 358 9.17 23.10 -6.65
N LYS A 359 9.62 21.86 -6.42
CA LYS A 359 10.65 21.52 -5.41
C LYS A 359 11.87 20.81 -5.99
N LEU A 360 12.19 21.05 -7.26
CA LEU A 360 13.36 20.47 -7.92
C LEU A 360 14.70 20.83 -7.24
N ASP A 361 14.75 21.93 -6.50
CA ASP A 361 15.93 22.40 -5.77
C ASP A 361 16.01 21.89 -4.31
N ASP A 362 14.95 21.21 -3.81
CA ASP A 362 14.89 20.65 -2.45
C ASP A 362 15.37 19.19 -2.47
N GLU A 363 16.63 18.98 -2.18
CA GLU A 363 17.29 17.66 -2.23
C GLU A 363 16.61 16.63 -1.30
N ALA A 364 16.31 17.01 -0.07
CA ALA A 364 15.67 16.15 0.90
C ALA A 364 14.22 15.76 0.47
N PHE A 365 13.52 16.67 -0.19
CA PHE A 365 12.22 16.39 -0.79
C PHE A 365 12.36 15.38 -1.93
N LEU A 366 13.31 15.55 -2.84
CA LEU A 366 13.52 14.67 -3.98
C LEU A 366 13.90 13.25 -3.55
N GLU A 367 14.79 13.09 -2.60
CA GLU A 367 15.16 11.79 -2.04
C GLU A 367 13.94 11.06 -1.47
N ASN A 368 13.13 11.77 -0.67
CA ASN A 368 11.91 11.20 -0.12
C ASN A 368 10.86 10.88 -1.20
N PHE A 369 10.73 11.75 -2.22
CA PHE A 369 9.82 11.55 -3.33
C PHE A 369 10.16 10.24 -4.08
N PHE A 370 11.41 10.06 -4.49
CA PHE A 370 11.83 8.86 -5.22
C PHE A 370 11.75 7.59 -4.36
N ALA A 371 12.08 7.66 -3.08
CA ALA A 371 11.94 6.53 -2.17
C ALA A 371 10.47 6.09 -2.04
N LEU A 372 9.55 7.04 -1.91
CA LEU A 372 8.11 6.76 -1.85
C LEU A 372 7.55 6.25 -3.18
N GLU A 373 7.97 6.82 -4.31
CA GLU A 373 7.55 6.36 -5.65
C GLU A 373 8.02 4.93 -5.90
N ARG A 374 9.25 4.61 -5.53
CA ARG A 374 9.78 3.25 -5.63
C ARG A 374 8.94 2.29 -4.80
N TRP A 375 8.69 2.62 -3.52
CA TRP A 375 7.88 1.78 -2.67
C TRP A 375 6.44 1.62 -3.18
N ALA A 376 5.81 2.70 -3.64
CA ALA A 376 4.44 2.68 -4.16
C ALA A 376 4.32 1.84 -5.45
N SER A 377 5.41 1.72 -6.23
CA SER A 377 5.45 0.87 -7.42
C SER A 377 5.84 -0.59 -7.14
N ASP A 378 6.24 -0.91 -5.91
CA ASP A 378 6.69 -2.26 -5.50
C ASP A 378 5.54 -3.05 -4.85
N CYS A 379 4.36 -3.03 -5.50
CA CYS A 379 3.22 -3.85 -5.12
C CYS A 379 3.47 -5.32 -5.44
N ILE A 380 3.12 -6.19 -4.49
CA ILE A 380 3.27 -7.64 -4.63
C ILE A 380 1.90 -8.31 -4.75
N PRO A 381 1.80 -9.47 -5.42
CA PRO A 381 0.56 -10.23 -5.45
C PRO A 381 0.19 -10.73 -4.04
N VAL A 382 -1.10 -11.01 -3.84
CA VAL A 382 -1.63 -11.65 -2.63
C VAL A 382 -2.10 -13.06 -2.98
N ALA A 383 -1.81 -14.04 -2.12
CA ALA A 383 -2.28 -15.41 -2.28
C ALA A 383 -3.80 -15.45 -2.48
N GLY A 384 -4.24 -16.21 -3.49
CA GLY A 384 -5.61 -16.12 -4.01
C GLY A 384 -6.69 -16.37 -2.97
N GLU A 385 -6.60 -17.48 -2.23
CA GLU A 385 -7.60 -17.81 -1.22
C GLU A 385 -7.55 -16.85 -0.03
N THR A 386 -6.38 -16.33 0.33
CA THR A 386 -6.26 -15.27 1.35
C THR A 386 -6.99 -14.00 0.90
N PHE A 387 -6.78 -13.56 -0.33
CA PHE A 387 -7.45 -12.38 -0.88
C PHE A 387 -8.97 -12.59 -0.96
N ARG A 388 -9.41 -13.76 -1.44
CA ARG A 388 -10.82 -14.16 -1.51
C ARG A 388 -11.48 -14.08 -0.13
N GLU A 389 -10.86 -14.70 0.88
CA GLU A 389 -11.36 -14.69 2.26
C GLU A 389 -11.38 -13.28 2.86
N TYR A 390 -10.33 -12.50 2.63
CA TYR A 390 -10.23 -11.14 3.15
C TYR A 390 -11.33 -10.24 2.57
N VAL A 391 -11.55 -10.30 1.25
CA VAL A 391 -12.62 -9.53 0.62
C VAL A 391 -14.01 -10.01 1.08
N LYS A 392 -14.28 -11.31 0.99
CA LYS A 392 -15.64 -11.84 1.31
C LYS A 392 -15.99 -11.72 2.78
N SER A 393 -15.07 -12.14 3.67
CA SER A 393 -15.38 -12.20 5.10
C SER A 393 -15.31 -10.82 5.77
N LEU A 394 -14.43 -9.93 5.31
CA LEU A 394 -14.23 -8.63 5.91
C LEU A 394 -14.96 -7.53 5.13
N TYR A 395 -14.57 -7.23 3.90
CA TYR A 395 -15.17 -6.12 3.14
C TYR A 395 -16.67 -6.35 2.82
N GLN A 396 -17.04 -7.56 2.38
CA GLN A 396 -18.42 -7.83 1.95
C GLN A 396 -19.35 -8.20 3.11
N GLN A 397 -18.83 -8.88 4.12
CA GLN A 397 -19.65 -9.45 5.19
C GLN A 397 -19.35 -8.86 6.57
N ASN A 398 -18.29 -8.08 6.72
CA ASN A 398 -17.87 -7.41 7.96
C ASN A 398 -17.87 -8.35 9.19
N ARG A 399 -17.44 -9.62 8.99
CA ARG A 399 -17.58 -10.69 10.00
C ARG A 399 -16.77 -10.44 11.26
N LEU A 400 -15.61 -9.75 11.15
CA LEU A 400 -14.69 -9.57 12.28
C LEU A 400 -15.35 -8.78 13.40
N ILE A 401 -15.81 -7.57 13.12
CA ILE A 401 -16.43 -6.71 14.14
C ILE A 401 -17.77 -7.26 14.64
N GLN A 402 -18.44 -8.05 13.80
CA GLN A 402 -19.70 -8.70 14.15
C GLN A 402 -19.52 -9.99 14.97
N GLY A 403 -18.27 -10.37 15.32
CA GLY A 403 -17.98 -11.59 16.08
C GLY A 403 -18.33 -12.89 15.35
N ARG A 404 -18.40 -12.87 14.01
CA ARG A 404 -18.75 -14.02 13.16
C ARG A 404 -17.55 -14.59 12.38
N MET A 405 -16.35 -14.04 12.60
CA MET A 405 -15.12 -14.51 11.98
C MET A 405 -14.59 -15.76 12.67
N SER A 406 -14.07 -16.70 11.89
CA SER A 406 -13.34 -17.88 12.38
C SER A 406 -12.16 -18.17 11.47
N LEU A 407 -11.09 -18.74 12.03
CA LEU A 407 -9.91 -19.22 11.31
C LEU A 407 -9.62 -20.67 11.72
N GLY A 408 -9.50 -21.59 10.76
CA GLY A 408 -9.28 -23.00 11.05
C GLY A 408 -10.34 -23.62 11.98
N GLY A 409 -11.58 -23.13 11.91
CA GLY A 409 -12.67 -23.55 12.80
C GLY A 409 -12.69 -22.87 14.18
N ALA A 410 -11.61 -22.15 14.57
CA ALA A 410 -11.56 -21.41 15.84
C ALA A 410 -12.22 -20.03 15.69
N PRO A 411 -13.21 -19.67 16.53
CA PRO A 411 -13.88 -18.37 16.47
C PRO A 411 -12.95 -17.25 16.92
N ILE A 412 -12.93 -16.15 16.19
CA ILE A 412 -12.22 -14.93 16.57
C ILE A 412 -13.10 -14.12 17.51
N ARG A 413 -12.71 -14.07 18.76
CA ARG A 413 -13.42 -13.35 19.80
C ARG A 413 -12.66 -12.10 20.20
N LEU A 414 -13.09 -10.92 19.75
CA LEU A 414 -12.43 -9.66 20.06
C LEU A 414 -12.40 -9.37 21.56
N ASP A 415 -13.40 -9.85 22.29
CA ASP A 415 -13.47 -9.75 23.76
C ASP A 415 -12.44 -10.66 24.49
N ALA A 416 -11.72 -11.52 23.79
CA ALA A 416 -10.57 -12.25 24.35
C ALA A 416 -9.30 -11.38 24.45
N ILE A 417 -9.28 -10.23 23.77
CA ILE A 417 -8.17 -9.27 23.82
C ILE A 417 -8.28 -8.50 25.15
N THR A 418 -7.34 -8.76 26.05
CA THR A 418 -7.27 -8.17 27.40
C THR A 418 -5.98 -7.42 27.68
N CYS A 419 -4.98 -7.56 26.80
CA CYS A 419 -3.70 -6.84 26.90
C CYS A 419 -3.89 -5.34 26.65
N PRO A 420 -2.97 -4.48 27.13
CA PRO A 420 -2.95 -3.05 26.77
C PRO A 420 -2.99 -2.85 25.26
N LEU A 421 -3.78 -1.89 24.80
CA LEU A 421 -4.05 -1.61 23.39
C LEU A 421 -3.72 -0.16 23.06
N LEU A 422 -2.80 0.04 22.10
CA LEU A 422 -2.50 1.34 21.52
C LEU A 422 -3.00 1.40 20.08
N ILE A 423 -3.80 2.41 19.75
CA ILE A 423 -4.34 2.62 18.40
C ILE A 423 -3.76 3.91 17.82
N LEU A 424 -3.08 3.80 16.68
CA LEU A 424 -2.51 4.92 15.94
C LEU A 424 -3.31 5.14 14.65
N VAL A 425 -3.93 6.31 14.49
CA VAL A 425 -4.77 6.64 13.33
C VAL A 425 -4.29 7.90 12.62
N ALA A 426 -4.46 7.92 11.30
CA ALA A 426 -4.21 9.08 10.46
C ALA A 426 -5.53 9.79 10.15
N GLU A 427 -5.64 11.08 10.51
CA GLU A 427 -6.89 11.85 10.38
C GLU A 427 -7.37 11.98 8.93
N HIS A 428 -6.41 11.96 7.97
CA HIS A 428 -6.68 12.05 6.53
C HIS A 428 -6.49 10.72 5.81
N ASP A 429 -6.74 9.60 6.51
CA ASP A 429 -6.66 8.28 5.93
C ASP A 429 -7.90 7.95 5.09
N HIS A 430 -7.71 7.82 3.78
CA HIS A 430 -8.78 7.44 2.85
C HIS A 430 -8.78 5.95 2.54
N LEU A 431 -7.69 5.25 2.89
CA LEU A 431 -7.59 3.81 2.74
C LEU A 431 -8.25 3.08 3.91
N VAL A 432 -7.91 3.52 5.12
CA VAL A 432 -8.47 3.01 6.37
C VAL A 432 -8.98 4.19 7.19
N PRO A 433 -10.25 4.57 7.05
CA PRO A 433 -10.82 5.67 7.84
C PRO A 433 -10.59 5.44 9.33
N PRO A 434 -10.26 6.48 10.11
CA PRO A 434 -9.99 6.36 11.56
C PRO A 434 -11.05 5.57 12.32
N SER A 435 -12.34 5.76 11.97
CA SER A 435 -13.47 5.05 12.57
C SER A 435 -13.36 3.53 12.42
N SER A 436 -12.76 3.04 11.34
CA SER A 436 -12.57 1.60 11.11
C SER A 436 -11.64 0.98 12.16
N THR A 437 -10.53 1.63 12.50
CA THR A 437 -9.59 1.12 13.51
C THR A 437 -10.13 1.36 14.94
N LEU A 438 -10.66 2.56 15.20
CA LEU A 438 -11.18 2.94 16.51
C LEU A 438 -12.39 2.10 16.94
N ALA A 439 -13.12 1.49 16.01
CA ALA A 439 -14.22 0.57 16.32
C ALA A 439 -13.80 -0.57 17.26
N LEU A 440 -12.52 -0.95 17.28
CA LEU A 440 -12.03 -2.02 18.16
C LEU A 440 -12.15 -1.67 19.64
N GLU A 441 -12.05 -0.39 20.03
CA GLU A 441 -12.05 0.07 21.42
C GLU A 441 -13.25 -0.47 22.23
N THR A 442 -14.41 -0.56 21.58
CA THR A 442 -15.66 -1.02 22.24
C THR A 442 -15.88 -2.53 22.20
N HIS A 443 -15.01 -3.29 21.52
CA HIS A 443 -15.14 -4.73 21.31
C HIS A 443 -14.12 -5.57 22.10
N VAL A 444 -13.10 -4.95 22.64
CA VAL A 444 -12.08 -5.62 23.46
C VAL A 444 -12.45 -5.54 24.97
N ARG A 445 -11.83 -6.41 25.76
CA ARG A 445 -11.88 -6.34 27.25
C ARG A 445 -10.60 -5.79 27.84
N SER A 446 -9.73 -5.19 27.06
CA SER A 446 -8.61 -4.43 27.59
C SER A 446 -9.11 -3.34 28.52
N ARG A 447 -8.44 -3.19 29.68
CA ARG A 447 -8.71 -2.09 30.62
C ARG A 447 -7.86 -0.87 30.36
N ASP A 448 -6.88 -1.01 29.50
CA ASP A 448 -5.92 0.04 29.11
C ASP A 448 -5.94 0.16 27.58
N VAL A 449 -6.76 1.10 27.12
CA VAL A 449 -6.93 1.41 25.69
C VAL A 449 -6.60 2.88 25.49
N GLN A 450 -5.62 3.13 24.65
CA GLN A 450 -5.22 4.49 24.27
C GLN A 450 -5.23 4.63 22.75
N SER A 451 -5.74 5.76 22.26
CA SER A 451 -5.64 6.14 20.85
C SER A 451 -4.83 7.42 20.69
N MET A 452 -4.06 7.49 19.59
CA MET A 452 -3.30 8.67 19.18
C MET A 452 -3.62 8.96 17.73
N SER A 453 -4.04 10.19 17.42
CA SER A 453 -4.29 10.65 16.07
C SER A 453 -3.18 11.59 15.59
N LEU A 454 -2.96 11.59 14.27
CA LEU A 454 -2.05 12.51 13.61
C LEU A 454 -2.65 13.02 12.30
N SER A 455 -2.53 14.32 12.05
CA SER A 455 -3.04 14.95 10.82
C SER A 455 -2.11 14.68 9.64
N VAL A 456 -2.18 13.45 9.12
CA VAL A 456 -1.46 12.88 7.97
C VAL A 456 -2.35 11.87 7.25
N GLY A 457 -1.92 11.38 6.07
CA GLY A 457 -2.55 10.24 5.38
C GLY A 457 -1.98 8.90 5.86
N HIS A 458 -2.50 7.79 5.32
CA HIS A 458 -2.16 6.41 5.68
C HIS A 458 -0.65 6.14 5.84
N ILE A 459 0.10 6.36 4.76
CA ILE A 459 1.56 6.14 4.72
C ILE A 459 2.30 7.14 5.60
N GLY A 460 1.72 8.33 5.80
CA GLY A 460 2.30 9.39 6.60
C GLY A 460 2.53 9.03 8.07
N LEU A 461 1.80 8.05 8.61
CA LEU A 461 2.07 7.51 9.95
C LEU A 461 3.44 6.85 10.05
N ALA A 462 3.90 6.19 8.98
CA ALA A 462 5.22 5.55 8.95
C ALA A 462 6.34 6.54 8.62
N VAL A 463 6.15 7.42 7.61
CA VAL A 463 7.28 8.10 6.96
C VAL A 463 7.25 9.63 7.05
N SER A 464 6.17 10.26 7.52
CA SER A 464 6.17 11.72 7.60
C SER A 464 7.10 12.24 8.70
N SER A 465 7.79 13.37 8.43
CA SER A 465 8.61 14.04 9.46
C SER A 465 7.79 14.39 10.70
N LYS A 466 6.48 14.66 10.51
CA LYS A 466 5.55 14.92 11.62
C LYS A 466 5.35 13.69 12.49
N ALA A 467 5.19 12.49 11.87
CA ALA A 467 5.06 11.25 12.62
C ALA A 467 6.35 10.91 13.40
N GLN A 468 7.52 11.09 12.77
CA GLN A 468 8.80 10.82 13.41
C GLN A 468 9.05 11.74 14.62
N ARG A 469 8.61 13.00 14.55
CA ARG A 469 8.79 13.97 15.61
C ARG A 469 7.71 13.90 16.69
N ASP A 470 6.44 13.75 16.34
CA ASP A 470 5.31 14.02 17.23
C ASP A 470 4.56 12.74 17.64
N LEU A 471 4.61 11.66 16.87
CA LEU A 471 3.86 10.42 17.13
C LEU A 471 4.75 9.32 17.70
N TRP A 472 5.81 8.95 16.98
CA TRP A 472 6.62 7.78 17.33
C TRP A 472 7.34 7.89 18.68
N PRO A 473 7.88 9.05 19.10
CA PRO A 473 8.44 9.18 20.46
C PRO A 473 7.40 8.88 21.55
N ARG A 474 6.16 9.35 21.38
CA ARG A 474 5.06 9.11 22.33
C ARG A 474 4.58 7.66 22.30
N ALA A 475 4.46 7.06 21.09
CA ALA A 475 4.09 5.66 20.95
C ALA A 475 5.14 4.74 21.57
N ALA A 476 6.43 4.98 21.28
CA ALA A 476 7.54 4.21 21.86
C ALA A 476 7.62 4.38 23.40
N GLU A 477 7.31 5.57 23.92
CA GLU A 477 7.19 5.81 25.36
C GLU A 477 6.07 4.99 25.98
N TRP A 478 4.88 4.99 25.36
CA TRP A 478 3.76 4.20 25.82
C TRP A 478 4.11 2.70 25.83
N ILE A 479 4.72 2.16 24.75
CA ILE A 479 5.13 0.76 24.71
C ILE A 479 6.14 0.46 25.83
N ALA A 480 7.09 1.37 26.06
CA ALA A 480 8.10 1.23 27.12
C ALA A 480 7.47 1.19 28.52
N ALA A 481 6.49 2.04 28.78
CA ALA A 481 5.77 2.08 30.06
C ALA A 481 4.97 0.79 30.34
N HIS A 482 4.60 0.05 29.30
CA HIS A 482 3.85 -1.22 29.36
C HIS A 482 4.73 -2.47 29.18
N SER A 483 6.04 -2.29 29.08
CA SER A 483 7.03 -3.37 28.92
C SER A 483 7.90 -3.49 30.18
N THR A 484 8.48 -4.67 30.38
CA THR A 484 9.33 -4.97 31.54
C THR A 484 10.77 -4.50 31.28
N ALA A 485 11.26 -3.56 32.07
CA ALA A 485 12.64 -3.12 31.97
C ALA A 485 13.61 -4.24 32.39
N ILE A 486 14.67 -4.45 31.61
CA ILE A 486 15.76 -5.36 31.96
C ILE A 486 16.65 -4.67 33.01
N THR A 487 16.71 -5.27 34.19
CA THR A 487 17.68 -4.85 35.22
C THR A 487 19.01 -5.55 34.92
N PHE A 488 20.01 -4.79 34.54
CA PHE A 488 21.39 -5.32 34.49
C PHE A 488 21.91 -5.33 35.94
N PRO A 489 22.52 -6.45 36.39
CA PRO A 489 23.21 -6.41 37.68
C PRO A 489 24.26 -5.30 37.62
N GLU A 490 24.25 -4.43 38.62
CA GLU A 490 25.32 -3.44 38.79
C GLU A 490 26.65 -4.19 38.73
N THR A 491 27.47 -3.89 37.74
CA THR A 491 28.86 -4.34 37.75
C THR A 491 29.49 -3.73 39.00
N LEU A 492 29.68 -4.60 39.99
CA LEU A 492 30.48 -4.24 41.19
C LEU A 492 31.83 -3.68 40.71
N PRO A 493 32.30 -2.58 41.28
CA PRO A 493 33.50 -1.88 40.89
C PRO A 493 34.77 -2.70 41.03
#